data_935224bf0b0ca1fd2ce5a2542ebf4560
#
_entry.id   935224bf0b0ca1fd2ce5a2542ebf4560
#
_cell.length_a   1.000
_cell.length_b   1.000
_cell.length_c   1.000
_cell.angle_alpha   90.00
_cell.angle_beta   90.00
_cell.angle_gamma   90.00
#
_symmetry.space_group_name_H-M   'P 1'
#
loop_
_entity.id
_entity.type
_entity.pdbx_description
1 polymer ?
#
loop_
_entity_poly.entity_id
_entity_poly.type
_entity_poly.pdbx_seq_one_letter_code
_entity_poly.pdbx_strand_id
1 'polypeptide(L)'
;MESVERPARRAECGQSLVEFGLILPVLLFVTVGLMDAGQAIFAYNSVVRAAREGARYGAVYGGSQHPEFPWALAGPANGNTPGTYAGDPGPLPLTANGLPTIVGAVLRGATGLDAKELTVKVECPSNCTARSPLIVTVTYKYRPLSAYALNGGAVLNLTSVARVTVE
;
A
#
# COMPACT_ATOMS: atom_id res chain seq x y z
N MET A 1 -21.84 75.56 8.41
CA MET A 1 -20.69 74.73 8.25
C MET A 1 -21.04 73.41 8.92
N GLU A 2 -21.45 72.47 8.11
CA GLU A 2 -21.94 71.16 8.56
C GLU A 2 -20.77 70.15 8.47
N SER A 3 -20.29 69.68 9.62
CA SER A 3 -19.22 68.68 9.72
C SER A 3 -19.74 67.32 9.32
N VAL A 4 -19.38 66.87 8.12
CA VAL A 4 -19.65 65.49 7.65
C VAL A 4 -18.77 64.54 8.45
N GLU A 5 -19.35 63.86 9.43
CA GLU A 5 -18.72 62.72 10.10
C GLU A 5 -18.56 61.56 9.08
N ARG A 6 -17.33 61.22 8.75
CA ARG A 6 -17.00 60.02 7.98
C ARG A 6 -17.12 58.80 8.88
N PRO A 7 -18.01 57.85 8.63
CA PRO A 7 -18.13 56.67 9.42
C PRO A 7 -16.86 55.82 9.36
N ALA A 8 -16.49 55.27 10.50
CA ALA A 8 -15.29 54.52 10.73
C ALA A 8 -15.31 53.17 9.97
N ARG A 9 -14.82 53.11 8.74
CA ARG A 9 -14.60 51.89 7.94
C ARG A 9 -13.51 50.95 8.48
N ARG A 10 -12.89 51.28 9.60
CA ARG A 10 -11.76 50.47 10.16
C ARG A 10 -12.20 49.25 10.96
N ALA A 11 -13.42 49.17 11.45
CA ALA A 11 -13.89 48.05 12.26
C ALA A 11 -14.28 46.82 11.42
N GLU A 12 -14.78 47.03 10.18
CA GLU A 12 -15.27 45.95 9.33
C GLU A 12 -14.14 45.07 8.76
N CYS A 13 -12.94 45.61 8.51
CA CYS A 13 -11.80 44.84 8.01
C CYS A 13 -11.25 43.84 9.04
N GLY A 14 -11.37 44.12 10.33
CA GLY A 14 -10.91 43.25 11.39
C GLY A 14 -11.80 42.01 11.60
N GLN A 15 -13.11 42.19 11.46
CA GLN A 15 -14.07 41.12 11.64
C GLN A 15 -13.92 40.04 10.57
N SER A 16 -13.83 40.44 9.29
CA SER A 16 -13.63 39.47 8.18
C SER A 16 -12.35 38.66 8.31
N LEU A 17 -11.28 39.27 8.87
CA LEU A 17 -10.01 38.58 9.09
C LEU A 17 -10.11 37.54 10.19
N VAL A 18 -10.88 37.83 11.25
CA VAL A 18 -11.15 36.83 12.31
C VAL A 18 -12.00 35.67 11.81
N GLU A 19 -13.06 35.96 11.04
CA GLU A 19 -13.90 34.93 10.44
C GLU A 19 -13.09 34.03 9.50
N PHE A 20 -12.25 34.61 8.63
CA PHE A 20 -11.36 33.87 7.76
C PHE A 20 -10.36 33.04 8.55
N GLY A 21 -9.76 33.62 9.61
CA GLY A 21 -8.81 32.92 10.48
C GLY A 21 -9.41 31.71 11.22
N LEU A 22 -10.73 31.71 11.43
CA LEU A 22 -11.45 30.61 12.06
C LEU A 22 -11.84 29.51 11.07
N ILE A 23 -12.17 29.89 9.84
CA ILE A 23 -12.55 28.94 8.78
C ILE A 23 -11.33 28.26 8.18
N LEU A 24 -10.20 28.96 8.05
CA LEU A 24 -8.98 28.49 7.40
C LEU A 24 -8.47 27.14 7.98
N PRO A 25 -8.34 26.94 9.30
CA PRO A 25 -7.89 25.67 9.86
C PRO A 25 -8.83 24.50 9.50
N VAL A 26 -10.13 24.73 9.52
CA VAL A 26 -11.14 23.72 9.16
C VAL A 26 -11.00 23.34 7.69
N LEU A 27 -10.86 24.33 6.81
CA LEU A 27 -10.65 24.10 5.37
C LEU A 27 -9.37 23.30 5.11
N LEU A 28 -8.27 23.66 5.76
CA LEU A 28 -7.01 22.93 5.64
C LEU A 28 -7.13 21.50 6.12
N PHE A 29 -7.80 21.26 7.25
CA PHE A 29 -8.00 19.92 7.80
C PHE A 29 -8.82 19.04 6.83
N VAL A 30 -9.90 19.56 6.26
CA VAL A 30 -10.70 18.85 5.27
C VAL A 30 -9.87 18.54 4.01
N THR A 31 -9.08 19.51 3.54
CA THR A 31 -8.25 19.32 2.35
C THR A 31 -7.20 18.24 2.55
N VAL A 32 -6.50 18.23 3.69
CA VAL A 32 -5.52 17.19 4.03
C VAL A 32 -6.20 15.83 4.16
N GLY A 33 -7.38 15.77 4.78
CA GLY A 33 -8.15 14.52 4.90
C GLY A 33 -8.56 13.94 3.55
N LEU A 34 -8.95 14.78 2.58
CA LEU A 34 -9.26 14.34 1.22
C LEU A 34 -8.00 13.82 0.49
N MET A 35 -6.84 14.47 0.68
CA MET A 35 -5.58 13.97 0.12
C MET A 35 -5.21 12.60 0.69
N ASP A 36 -5.33 12.41 2.00
CA ASP A 36 -5.05 11.14 2.65
C ASP A 36 -5.99 10.03 2.14
N ALA A 37 -7.27 10.33 2.01
CA ALA A 37 -8.24 9.38 1.45
C ALA A 37 -7.86 8.97 0.02
N GLY A 38 -7.49 9.93 -0.84
CA GLY A 38 -7.04 9.64 -2.20
C GLY A 38 -5.80 8.74 -2.25
N GLN A 39 -4.81 9.02 -1.40
CA GLN A 39 -3.59 8.21 -1.30
C GLN A 39 -3.89 6.80 -0.75
N ALA A 40 -4.78 6.67 0.23
CA ALA A 40 -5.19 5.38 0.77
C ALA A 40 -5.87 4.51 -0.28
N ILE A 41 -6.77 5.08 -1.10
CA ILE A 41 -7.44 4.38 -2.21
C ILE A 41 -6.41 3.95 -3.26
N PHE A 42 -5.46 4.82 -3.61
CA PHE A 42 -4.39 4.47 -4.54
C PHE A 42 -3.53 3.32 -4.01
N ALA A 43 -3.10 3.40 -2.75
CA ALA A 43 -2.32 2.35 -2.10
C ALA A 43 -3.08 1.02 -2.07
N TYR A 44 -4.37 1.04 -1.71
CA TYR A 44 -5.21 -0.15 -1.71
C TYR A 44 -5.30 -0.80 -3.10
N ASN A 45 -5.55 -0.02 -4.15
CA ASN A 45 -5.59 -0.52 -5.52
C ASN A 45 -4.26 -1.13 -5.96
N SER A 46 -3.13 -0.54 -5.56
CA SER A 46 -1.80 -1.07 -5.85
C SER A 46 -1.55 -2.40 -5.13
N VAL A 47 -1.97 -2.53 -3.87
CA VAL A 47 -1.91 -3.79 -3.10
C VAL A 47 -2.75 -4.89 -3.76
N VAL A 48 -3.96 -4.56 -4.22
CA VAL A 48 -4.83 -5.52 -4.93
C VAL A 48 -4.20 -5.99 -6.25
N ARG A 49 -3.60 -5.08 -7.02
CA ARG A 49 -2.89 -5.43 -8.26
C ARG A 49 -1.69 -6.31 -7.96
N ALA A 50 -0.90 -5.96 -6.96
CA ALA A 50 0.28 -6.72 -6.54
C ALA A 50 -0.08 -8.15 -6.13
N ALA A 51 -1.13 -8.34 -5.34
CA ALA A 51 -1.59 -9.66 -4.94
C ALA A 51 -2.04 -10.51 -6.15
N ARG A 52 -2.78 -9.92 -7.09
CA ARG A 52 -3.21 -10.61 -8.30
C ARG A 52 -2.05 -10.99 -9.22
N GLU A 53 -1.07 -10.10 -9.38
CA GLU A 53 0.12 -10.37 -10.21
C GLU A 53 0.97 -11.48 -9.59
N GLY A 54 1.17 -11.46 -8.27
CA GLY A 54 1.85 -12.54 -7.57
C GLY A 54 1.12 -13.87 -7.70
N ALA A 55 -0.20 -13.88 -7.54
CA ALA A 55 -1.02 -15.08 -7.70
C ALA A 55 -0.97 -15.62 -9.13
N ARG A 56 -1.11 -14.75 -10.14
CA ARG A 56 -1.00 -15.12 -11.56
C ARG A 56 0.35 -15.75 -11.88
N TYR A 57 1.41 -15.14 -11.38
CA TYR A 57 2.76 -15.67 -11.55
C TYR A 57 2.90 -17.05 -10.90
N GLY A 58 2.41 -17.19 -9.67
CA GLY A 58 2.45 -18.45 -8.93
C GLY A 58 1.60 -19.56 -9.58
N ALA A 59 0.49 -19.22 -10.26
CA ALA A 59 -0.32 -20.19 -10.98
C ALA A 59 0.42 -20.82 -12.16
N VAL A 60 1.16 -20.00 -12.90
CA VAL A 60 1.82 -20.42 -14.15
C VAL A 60 3.14 -21.15 -13.84
N TYR A 61 3.91 -20.64 -12.90
CA TYR A 61 5.27 -21.13 -12.66
C TYR A 61 5.40 -21.97 -11.38
N GLY A 62 4.35 -22.12 -10.64
CA GLY A 62 4.38 -22.70 -9.32
C GLY A 62 4.01 -24.17 -9.27
N GLY A 63 3.84 -24.87 -10.35
CA GLY A 63 3.49 -26.29 -10.35
C GLY A 63 4.68 -27.23 -10.32
N SER A 64 4.42 -28.49 -9.99
CA SER A 64 5.38 -29.59 -10.11
C SER A 64 5.90 -29.80 -11.55
N GLN A 65 5.29 -29.13 -12.52
CA GLN A 65 5.69 -29.13 -13.93
C GLN A 65 7.00 -28.37 -14.19
N HIS A 66 7.41 -27.52 -13.25
CA HIS A 66 8.62 -26.72 -13.36
C HIS A 66 9.52 -26.94 -12.13
N PRO A 67 10.19 -28.09 -12.04
CA PRO A 67 11.08 -28.40 -10.91
C PRO A 67 12.26 -27.41 -10.79
N GLU A 68 12.60 -26.71 -11.87
CA GLU A 68 13.58 -25.63 -11.87
C GLU A 68 13.07 -24.33 -11.22
N PHE A 69 11.77 -24.23 -10.94
CA PHE A 69 11.16 -23.14 -10.18
C PHE A 69 10.73 -23.63 -8.82
N PRO A 70 11.66 -23.83 -7.90
CA PRO A 70 11.26 -24.13 -6.55
C PRO A 70 10.36 -23.01 -6.05
N TRP A 71 9.31 -23.38 -5.36
CA TRP A 71 8.36 -22.49 -4.65
C TRP A 71 9.04 -21.56 -3.65
N ALA A 72 10.26 -21.43 -3.79
CA ALA A 72 11.18 -20.59 -3.10
C ALA A 72 10.86 -19.15 -3.09
N LEU A 73 10.05 -18.93 -2.34
CA LEU A 73 9.49 -17.87 -2.86
C LEU A 73 9.12 -16.81 -1.95
N ALA A 74 9.30 -17.00 -0.76
CA ALA A 74 8.94 -16.03 0.23
C ALA A 74 9.96 -15.95 1.36
N GLY A 75 11.14 -16.36 1.21
CA GLY A 75 12.08 -16.23 2.29
C GLY A 75 13.54 -16.30 1.84
N PRO A 76 14.45 -15.61 2.54
CA PRO A 76 15.85 -15.51 2.13
C PRO A 76 16.65 -16.82 2.24
N ALA A 77 16.08 -17.90 2.67
CA ALA A 77 16.94 -19.03 3.00
C ALA A 77 16.57 -20.41 2.50
N ASN A 78 15.34 -20.80 2.30
CA ASN A 78 15.05 -22.22 2.19
C ASN A 78 13.99 -22.62 1.18
N GLY A 79 14.08 -22.09 0.06
CA GLY A 79 13.74 -22.64 -1.21
C GLY A 79 12.42 -23.33 -1.47
N ASN A 80 11.74 -23.94 -0.57
CA ASN A 80 10.58 -24.79 -0.87
C ASN A 80 9.39 -24.66 0.10
N THR A 81 9.41 -23.73 1.02
CA THR A 81 8.31 -23.58 1.96
C THR A 81 7.57 -22.28 1.75
N PRO A 82 6.25 -22.31 1.75
CA PRO A 82 5.43 -21.10 1.86
C PRO A 82 5.89 -20.25 3.05
N GLY A 83 6.02 -18.96 2.87
CA GLY A 83 6.59 -18.13 3.91
C GLY A 83 6.10 -16.69 3.86
N THR A 84 6.57 -15.90 4.81
CA THR A 84 6.28 -14.48 4.91
C THR A 84 7.54 -13.70 4.58
N TYR A 85 7.40 -12.77 3.65
CA TYR A 85 8.41 -11.79 3.29
C TYR A 85 7.97 -10.42 3.82
N ALA A 86 8.84 -9.75 4.53
CA ALA A 86 8.56 -8.40 5.05
C ALA A 86 9.80 -7.50 4.91
N GLY A 87 9.59 -6.27 4.49
CA GLY A 87 10.61 -5.24 4.42
C GLY A 87 11.22 -5.02 3.04
N ASP A 88 12.35 -4.31 3.00
CA ASP A 88 13.04 -3.97 1.76
C ASP A 88 13.72 -5.20 1.17
N PRO A 89 13.38 -5.62 -0.06
CA PRO A 89 13.99 -6.76 -0.70
C PRO A 89 15.43 -6.50 -1.17
N GLY A 90 15.89 -5.27 -1.15
CA GLY A 90 17.07 -4.90 -1.92
C GLY A 90 16.82 -5.09 -3.42
N PRO A 91 17.75 -5.68 -4.17
CA PRO A 91 17.48 -6.08 -5.55
C PRO A 91 16.33 -7.08 -5.59
N LEU A 92 15.47 -6.98 -6.62
CA LEU A 92 14.30 -7.87 -6.78
C LEU A 92 14.70 -9.33 -6.59
N PRO A 93 14.04 -10.08 -5.70
CA PRO A 93 14.38 -11.46 -5.47
C PRO A 93 14.15 -12.27 -6.74
N LEU A 94 15.20 -12.93 -7.18
CA LEU A 94 15.23 -13.79 -8.36
C LEU A 94 15.49 -15.23 -7.93
N THR A 95 15.02 -16.18 -8.72
CA THR A 95 15.43 -17.57 -8.57
C THR A 95 16.91 -17.73 -8.96
N ALA A 96 17.50 -18.90 -8.68
CA ALA A 96 18.88 -19.23 -9.08
C ALA A 96 19.09 -19.08 -10.60
N ASN A 97 18.05 -19.18 -11.40
CA ASN A 97 18.09 -19.01 -12.86
C ASN A 97 17.80 -17.58 -13.33
N GLY A 98 17.80 -16.59 -12.43
CA GLY A 98 17.55 -15.19 -12.77
C GLY A 98 16.09 -14.86 -13.08
N LEU A 99 15.15 -15.76 -12.81
CA LEU A 99 13.72 -15.53 -13.02
C LEU A 99 13.10 -14.86 -11.80
N PRO A 100 12.10 -14.00 -12.00
CA PRO A 100 11.44 -13.35 -10.88
C PRO A 100 10.71 -14.38 -10.01
N THR A 101 10.74 -14.17 -8.71
CA THR A 101 9.95 -14.94 -7.74
C THR A 101 8.53 -14.42 -7.65
N ILE A 102 7.62 -15.12 -6.95
CA ILE A 102 6.28 -14.58 -6.64
C ILE A 102 6.42 -13.23 -5.92
N VAL A 103 7.34 -13.13 -4.97
CA VAL A 103 7.62 -11.87 -4.27
C VAL A 103 8.08 -10.80 -5.26
N GLY A 104 8.98 -11.13 -6.19
CA GLY A 104 9.42 -10.21 -7.25
C GLY A 104 8.26 -9.77 -8.17
N ALA A 105 7.31 -10.66 -8.46
CA ALA A 105 6.11 -10.33 -9.22
C ALA A 105 5.18 -9.39 -8.44
N VAL A 106 4.97 -9.65 -7.13
CA VAL A 106 4.21 -8.77 -6.23
C VAL A 106 4.84 -7.39 -6.18
N LEU A 107 6.15 -7.28 -6.00
CA LEU A 107 6.85 -6.00 -5.90
C LEU A 107 6.75 -5.18 -7.20
N ARG A 108 6.79 -5.82 -8.36
CA ARG A 108 6.54 -5.14 -9.64
C ARG A 108 5.10 -4.64 -9.77
N GLY A 109 4.13 -5.38 -9.23
CA GLY A 109 2.73 -4.97 -9.19
C GLY A 109 2.45 -3.86 -8.17
N ALA A 110 3.28 -3.73 -7.14
CA ALA A 110 3.14 -2.76 -6.05
C ALA A 110 3.67 -1.36 -6.42
N THR A 111 3.32 -0.87 -7.60
CA THR A 111 3.81 0.40 -8.12
C THR A 111 3.45 1.57 -7.21
N GLY A 112 4.45 2.38 -6.84
CA GLY A 112 4.27 3.58 -6.01
C GLY A 112 4.11 3.31 -4.51
N LEU A 113 4.33 2.07 -4.06
CA LEU A 113 4.37 1.71 -2.65
C LEU A 113 5.82 1.57 -2.17
N ASP A 114 6.07 1.90 -0.90
CA ASP A 114 7.38 1.66 -0.28
C ASP A 114 7.49 0.16 0.05
N ALA A 115 8.47 -0.50 -0.55
CA ALA A 115 8.72 -1.93 -0.33
C ALA A 115 9.05 -2.26 1.14
N LYS A 116 9.57 -1.30 1.92
CA LYS A 116 9.89 -1.48 3.34
C LYS A 116 8.66 -1.70 4.21
N GLU A 117 7.54 -1.16 3.81
CA GLU A 117 6.27 -1.26 4.52
C GLU A 117 5.36 -2.37 3.96
N LEU A 118 5.89 -3.14 2.99
CA LEU A 118 5.16 -4.21 2.33
C LEU A 118 5.48 -5.56 2.97
N THR A 119 4.45 -6.36 3.21
CA THR A 119 4.58 -7.75 3.67
C THR A 119 3.84 -8.66 2.70
N VAL A 120 4.53 -9.68 2.22
CA VAL A 120 3.96 -10.68 1.29
C VAL A 120 3.97 -12.03 1.99
N LYS A 121 2.81 -12.67 2.10
CA LYS A 121 2.66 -14.02 2.62
C LYS A 121 2.14 -14.93 1.52
N VAL A 122 2.86 -16.01 1.27
CA VAL A 122 2.48 -17.03 0.29
C VAL A 122 2.17 -18.32 1.05
N GLU A 123 1.01 -18.89 0.82
CA GLU A 123 0.55 -20.11 1.48
C GLU A 123 0.05 -21.13 0.46
N CYS A 124 0.46 -22.36 0.64
CA CYS A 124 -0.02 -23.51 -0.12
C CYS A 124 -0.52 -24.58 0.86
N PRO A 125 -1.80 -24.67 1.13
CA PRO A 125 -2.34 -25.63 2.09
C PRO A 125 -2.10 -27.10 1.74
N SER A 126 -1.87 -27.43 0.46
CA SER A 126 -1.76 -28.80 -0.04
C SER A 126 -0.42 -29.07 -0.72
N ASN A 127 0.69 -28.65 -0.11
CA ASN A 127 2.06 -28.89 -0.60
C ASN A 127 2.34 -28.42 -2.03
N CYS A 128 1.58 -27.45 -2.54
CA CYS A 128 1.79 -26.85 -3.86
C CYS A 128 1.81 -27.84 -5.03
N THR A 129 1.07 -28.93 -4.93
CA THR A 129 0.91 -29.87 -6.03
C THR A 129 -0.03 -29.29 -7.10
N ALA A 130 0.03 -29.83 -8.33
CA ALA A 130 -0.89 -29.43 -9.38
C ALA A 130 -2.35 -29.49 -8.89
N ARG A 131 -3.14 -28.50 -9.26
CA ARG A 131 -4.53 -28.26 -8.82
C ARG A 131 -4.69 -27.89 -7.33
N SER A 132 -3.61 -27.61 -6.60
CA SER A 132 -3.71 -27.10 -5.23
C SER A 132 -3.97 -25.59 -5.21
N PRO A 133 -4.68 -25.06 -4.19
CA PRO A 133 -4.88 -23.64 -4.05
C PRO A 133 -3.58 -22.96 -3.60
N LEU A 134 -3.20 -21.89 -4.28
CA LEU A 134 -2.16 -20.95 -3.89
C LEU A 134 -2.83 -19.68 -3.36
N ILE A 135 -2.41 -19.24 -2.20
CA ILE A 135 -2.93 -18.04 -1.54
C ILE A 135 -1.77 -17.04 -1.40
N VAL A 136 -1.93 -15.89 -2.03
CA VAL A 136 -0.99 -14.77 -1.90
C VAL A 136 -1.67 -13.65 -1.14
N THR A 137 -1.17 -13.35 0.05
CA THR A 137 -1.64 -12.26 0.90
C THR A 137 -0.59 -11.15 0.88
N VAL A 138 -1.01 -9.96 0.48
CA VAL A 138 -0.16 -8.77 0.47
C VAL A 138 -0.72 -7.77 1.47
N THR A 139 0.11 -7.32 2.39
CA THR A 139 -0.23 -6.32 3.40
C THR A 139 0.71 -5.14 3.28
N TYR A 140 0.16 -3.94 3.26
CA TYR A 140 0.90 -2.69 3.22
C TYR A 140 0.55 -1.81 4.42
N LYS A 141 1.56 -1.28 5.09
CA LYS A 141 1.40 -0.37 6.22
C LYS A 141 1.32 1.07 5.72
N TYR A 142 0.11 1.56 5.55
CA TYR A 142 -0.13 2.94 5.12
C TYR A 142 -0.13 3.89 6.31
N ARG A 143 0.58 5.01 6.19
CA ARG A 143 0.64 6.07 7.22
C ARG A 143 0.05 7.36 6.65
N PRO A 144 -1.16 7.76 7.06
CA PRO A 144 -1.77 9.00 6.61
C PRO A 144 -1.03 10.23 7.14
N LEU A 145 -0.97 11.29 6.34
CA LEU A 145 -0.36 12.57 6.75
C LEU A 145 -1.10 13.21 7.93
N SER A 146 -2.43 13.06 7.97
CA SER A 146 -3.26 13.55 9.07
C SER A 146 -2.90 12.93 10.42
N ALA A 147 -2.41 11.68 10.43
CA ALA A 147 -1.98 11.02 11.66
C ALA A 147 -0.76 11.69 12.29
N TYR A 148 0.13 12.29 11.51
CA TYR A 148 1.24 13.08 12.02
C TYR A 148 0.77 14.36 12.72
N ALA A 149 -0.26 15.02 12.18
CA ALA A 149 -0.81 16.25 12.74
C ALA A 149 -1.55 16.01 14.07
N LEU A 150 -2.09 14.81 14.27
CA LEU A 150 -2.88 14.45 15.45
C LEU A 150 -2.08 13.73 16.56
N ASN A 151 -0.75 13.78 16.52
CA ASN A 151 0.16 13.13 17.49
C ASN A 151 -0.04 11.60 17.62
N GLY A 152 -0.71 10.99 16.67
CA GLY A 152 -0.96 9.56 16.67
C GLY A 152 -0.33 8.92 15.47
N GLY A 153 0.75 8.17 15.60
CA GLY A 153 1.32 7.36 14.54
C GLY A 153 0.37 6.25 14.07
N ALA A 154 -0.89 6.61 13.76
CA ALA A 154 -1.89 5.66 13.29
C ALA A 154 -1.40 5.01 11.99
N VAL A 155 -1.32 3.70 11.98
CA VAL A 155 -0.95 2.88 10.83
C VAL A 155 -2.18 2.11 10.38
N LEU A 156 -2.51 2.24 9.11
CA LEU A 156 -3.59 1.47 8.48
C LEU A 156 -2.98 0.29 7.73
N ASN A 157 -3.35 -0.93 8.09
CA ASN A 157 -2.93 -2.12 7.38
C ASN A 157 -3.89 -2.39 6.21
N LEU A 158 -3.42 -2.14 5.00
CA LEU A 158 -4.16 -2.44 3.78
C LEU A 158 -3.79 -3.85 3.33
N THR A 159 -4.75 -4.77 3.36
CA THR A 159 -4.51 -6.18 3.06
C THR A 159 -5.36 -6.63 1.88
N SER A 160 -4.73 -7.35 0.96
CA SER A 160 -5.42 -8.03 -0.14
C SER A 160 -4.98 -9.49 -0.22
N VAL A 161 -5.95 -10.36 -0.49
CA VAL A 161 -5.73 -11.80 -0.63
C VAL A 161 -6.14 -12.22 -2.03
N ALA A 162 -5.23 -12.80 -2.78
CA ALA A 162 -5.52 -13.42 -4.06
C ALA A 162 -5.39 -14.94 -3.93
N ARG A 163 -6.38 -15.67 -4.43
CA ARG A 163 -6.40 -17.13 -4.49
C ARG A 163 -6.42 -17.58 -5.94
N VAL A 164 -5.62 -18.57 -6.24
CA VAL A 164 -5.52 -19.16 -7.58
C VAL A 164 -5.25 -20.64 -7.43
N THR A 165 -5.63 -21.41 -8.44
CA THR A 165 -5.27 -22.84 -8.53
C THR A 165 -4.01 -22.97 -9.37
N VAL A 166 -3.08 -23.74 -8.91
CA VAL A 166 -1.84 -24.07 -9.64
C VAL A 166 -2.19 -25.02 -10.79
N GLU A 167 -1.69 -24.74 -11.98
CA GLU A 167 -1.87 -25.62 -13.16
C GLU A 167 -0.86 -26.77 -13.21
#